data_c252bb6921be985cdac5e0fc22987843
#
_entry.id   c252bb6921be985cdac5e0fc22987843
#
_cell.length_a   1.000
_cell.length_b   1.000
_cell.length_c   1.000
_cell.angle_alpha   90.00
_cell.angle_beta   90.00
_cell.angle_gamma   90.00
#
_symmetry.space_group_name_H-M   'P 1'
#
loop_
_entity.id
_entity.type
_entity.pdbx_description
1 polymer ?
#
loop_
_entity_poly.entity_id
_entity_poly.type
_entity_poly.pdbx_seq_one_letter_code
_entity_poly.pdbx_strand_id
1 'polypeptide(L)'
;MPPWGLGELPDAPHFTWRNWAMLLGPGLVMGGAAIGGGEWLTGPRISALYGGALLWLATLSIVAQVFYNMEISRYTLYTGEPIFTGKFRLLPGPGFWLFAYLLLDFGSVFPYLAANAATPVAAVILGRLPDAARAEPAFFLLGRGVTDAVLLQALAYLSFIAILVPLVVGGKVYDSLKAVMSFKIVVVLGFLAFLALFYSEVHTWKEIATGFLKFGTLPVLAGEDRNGNGVLDPGEDWDRDGRLDVDESLPPTIDTNRDGKPDAWADADGDGRPDRFVDRDGDGIRDGTTVDNIFLALFQGRPFLPLDLAMLGYLTAMAAISGSGGLTNTTISGYTRDQGWGMGKHVGAIPSMVGGRGLQLSHVGIVFPIRPESVRRFRRWYRHVLRDQLAVWTPACFLGIALPSMLSIQFLRRGTEVAESGVAAMTASGVAEAAGPTLGPAFWYITIFCGFLVLAPSAATTADGVLRRWVDVFWTGSARLRRLDPGKIRHVYFAVLCAYAAFGLVALSLGRPGKLLLWATTIYNFALGFSCWHVLAVNTILLPKEIRPGWGIRIALVLSGLFFFALGALVTLQNFGYI
;
A
#
# COMPACT_ATOMS: atom_id res chain seq x y z
N MET A 1 26.53 -4.35 20.30
CA MET A 1 25.85 -3.04 20.43
C MET A 1 26.30 -2.40 21.74
N PRO A 2 26.59 -1.08 21.81
CA PRO A 2 26.96 -0.41 23.05
C PRO A 2 25.78 -0.43 24.05
N PRO A 3 26.08 -0.41 25.39
CA PRO A 3 25.06 -0.31 26.42
C PRO A 3 24.35 1.05 26.32
N TRP A 4 23.12 1.11 26.84
CA TRP A 4 22.37 2.36 26.88
C TRP A 4 22.89 3.32 27.94
N GLY A 5 22.84 4.63 27.65
CA GLY A 5 23.01 5.68 28.63
C GLY A 5 21.80 5.84 29.53
N LEU A 6 21.95 6.57 30.65
CA LEU A 6 20.84 6.89 31.53
C LEU A 6 20.45 8.36 31.37
N GLY A 7 19.15 8.64 31.38
CA GLY A 7 18.59 9.98 31.30
C GLY A 7 17.22 10.06 31.95
N GLU A 8 16.66 11.25 32.05
CA GLU A 8 15.33 11.46 32.62
C GLU A 8 14.28 11.55 31.49
N LEU A 9 13.15 10.83 31.66
CA LEU A 9 12.04 10.87 30.73
C LEU A 9 11.30 12.22 30.82
N PRO A 10 11.24 13.01 29.73
CA PRO A 10 10.47 14.26 29.72
C PRO A 10 8.96 14.00 29.87
N ASP A 11 8.22 15.01 30.31
CA ASP A 11 6.77 14.93 30.38
C ASP A 11 6.15 14.94 28.97
N ALA A 12 5.09 14.15 28.81
CA ALA A 12 4.29 14.18 27.60
C ALA A 12 3.46 15.47 27.53
N PRO A 13 3.23 16.02 26.33
CA PRO A 13 2.40 17.20 26.18
C PRO A 13 0.98 16.96 26.68
N HIS A 14 0.41 17.99 27.33
CA HIS A 14 -0.97 17.94 27.76
C HIS A 14 -1.91 18.08 26.57
N PHE A 15 -2.85 17.14 26.43
CA PHE A 15 -3.87 17.21 25.41
C PHE A 15 -4.99 18.17 25.82
N THR A 16 -5.25 19.15 24.94
CA THR A 16 -6.44 20.00 24.99
C THR A 16 -7.01 20.11 23.56
N TRP A 17 -8.32 20.29 23.44
CA TRP A 17 -8.93 20.50 22.12
C TRP A 17 -8.43 21.75 21.40
N ARG A 18 -7.86 22.70 22.13
CA ARG A 18 -7.28 23.94 21.57
C ARG A 18 -5.89 23.73 20.97
N ASN A 19 -5.14 22.71 21.43
CA ASN A 19 -3.80 22.43 20.95
C ASN A 19 -3.69 21.11 20.17
N TRP A 20 -4.83 20.60 19.68
CA TRP A 20 -4.86 19.34 18.92
C TRP A 20 -3.89 19.32 17.73
N ALA A 21 -3.72 20.47 17.04
CA ALA A 21 -2.79 20.59 15.93
C ALA A 21 -1.31 20.42 16.33
N MET A 22 -0.94 20.74 17.58
CA MET A 22 0.41 20.50 18.12
C MET A 22 0.65 19.02 18.43
N LEU A 23 -0.40 18.21 18.46
CA LEU A 23 -0.34 16.77 18.70
C LEU A 23 -0.15 15.95 17.43
N LEU A 24 -0.27 16.61 16.27
CA LEU A 24 -0.02 15.97 14.99
C LEU A 24 1.47 15.61 14.89
N GLY A 25 1.74 14.35 15.00
CA GLY A 25 3.07 13.78 15.08
C GLY A 25 3.41 12.87 13.90
N PRO A 26 4.12 11.79 14.17
CA PRO A 26 4.49 10.80 13.16
C PRO A 26 3.32 10.27 12.35
N GLY A 27 2.14 10.12 12.96
CA GLY A 27 0.92 9.67 12.30
C GLY A 27 0.45 10.58 11.17
N LEU A 28 0.68 11.90 11.26
CA LEU A 28 0.36 12.82 10.17
C LEU A 28 1.25 12.60 8.94
N VAL A 29 2.56 12.46 9.16
CA VAL A 29 3.52 12.26 8.07
C VAL A 29 3.27 10.93 7.38
N MET A 30 3.04 9.88 8.17
CA MET A 30 2.72 8.56 7.63
C MET A 30 1.32 8.50 7.03
N GLY A 31 0.33 9.17 7.61
CA GLY A 31 -1.03 9.27 7.10
C GLY A 31 -1.11 10.05 5.78
N GLY A 32 -0.29 11.09 5.61
CA GLY A 32 -0.16 11.81 4.34
C GLY A 32 0.42 10.93 3.20
N ALA A 33 1.18 9.91 3.56
CA ALA A 33 1.64 8.89 2.60
C ALA A 33 0.60 7.79 2.34
N ALA A 34 -0.43 7.65 3.19
CA ALA A 34 -1.47 6.62 3.07
C ALA A 34 -2.45 6.84 1.91
N ILE A 35 -2.50 8.05 1.30
CA ILE A 35 -3.07 8.21 -0.03
C ILE A 35 -1.91 7.96 -1.01
N GLY A 36 -1.49 6.74 -1.03
CA GLY A 36 -0.33 6.28 -1.74
C GLY A 36 -0.66 5.71 -3.12
N GLY A 37 0.40 5.44 -3.87
CA GLY A 37 0.26 4.82 -5.17
C GLY A 37 -0.29 3.39 -5.11
N GLY A 38 -0.11 2.70 -3.98
CA GLY A 38 -0.62 1.35 -3.79
C GLY A 38 -2.14 1.31 -3.73
N GLU A 39 -2.73 2.15 -2.91
CA GLU A 39 -4.18 2.29 -2.75
C GLU A 39 -4.85 2.76 -4.04
N TRP A 40 -4.17 3.63 -4.82
CA TRP A 40 -4.64 4.07 -6.13
C TRP A 40 -4.69 2.96 -7.18
N LEU A 41 -3.85 1.93 -7.04
CA LEU A 41 -3.79 0.81 -7.98
C LEU A 41 -4.71 -0.34 -7.58
N THR A 42 -4.71 -0.71 -6.31
CA THR A 42 -5.43 -1.92 -5.84
C THR A 42 -6.89 -1.63 -5.50
N GLY A 43 -7.16 -0.49 -4.84
CA GLY A 43 -8.52 -0.11 -4.45
C GLY A 43 -9.47 -0.04 -5.63
N PRO A 44 -9.22 0.80 -6.64
CA PRO A 44 -10.07 0.90 -7.82
C PRO A 44 -10.24 -0.41 -8.57
N ARG A 45 -9.17 -1.18 -8.77
CA ARG A 45 -9.25 -2.45 -9.50
C ARG A 45 -10.14 -3.47 -8.80
N ILE A 46 -9.96 -3.65 -7.48
CA ILE A 46 -10.77 -4.59 -6.69
C ILE A 46 -12.21 -4.09 -6.61
N SER A 47 -12.40 -2.80 -6.39
CA SER A 47 -13.73 -2.22 -6.23
C SER A 47 -14.50 -2.13 -7.55
N ALA A 48 -13.84 -2.08 -8.70
CA ALA A 48 -14.49 -2.18 -10.00
C ALA A 48 -15.14 -3.55 -10.20
N LEU A 49 -14.47 -4.62 -9.71
CA LEU A 49 -14.97 -5.99 -9.84
C LEU A 49 -15.98 -6.35 -8.74
N TYR A 50 -15.64 -6.10 -7.47
CA TYR A 50 -16.38 -6.62 -6.31
C TYR A 50 -17.02 -5.52 -5.46
N GLY A 51 -17.03 -4.27 -5.93
CA GLY A 51 -17.51 -3.12 -5.16
C GLY A 51 -16.80 -2.98 -3.82
N GLY A 52 -17.56 -2.66 -2.78
CA GLY A 52 -17.06 -2.57 -1.42
C GLY A 52 -16.84 -3.90 -0.71
N ALA A 53 -17.25 -5.04 -1.30
CA ALA A 53 -17.35 -6.32 -0.59
C ALA A 53 -16.04 -6.80 0.05
N LEU A 54 -14.88 -6.48 -0.53
CA LEU A 54 -13.56 -6.96 -0.11
C LEU A 54 -12.75 -5.93 0.70
N LEU A 55 -13.29 -4.73 0.96
CA LEU A 55 -12.59 -3.67 1.71
C LEU A 55 -12.29 -4.05 3.17
N TRP A 56 -12.94 -5.07 3.73
CA TRP A 56 -12.64 -5.58 5.06
C TRP A 56 -11.20 -6.08 5.22
N LEU A 57 -10.55 -6.51 4.14
CA LEU A 57 -9.12 -6.88 4.15
C LEU A 57 -8.25 -5.68 4.54
N ALA A 58 -8.57 -4.48 4.01
CA ALA A 58 -7.90 -3.25 4.41
C ALA A 58 -8.14 -2.94 5.90
N THR A 59 -9.35 -3.21 6.42
CA THR A 59 -9.65 -3.03 7.85
C THR A 59 -8.75 -3.90 8.72
N LEU A 60 -8.62 -5.18 8.42
CA LEU A 60 -7.72 -6.08 9.16
C LEU A 60 -6.28 -5.60 9.09
N SER A 61 -5.83 -5.20 7.90
CA SER A 61 -4.47 -4.70 7.70
C SER A 61 -4.20 -3.43 8.51
N ILE A 62 -5.07 -2.43 8.43
CA ILE A 62 -4.92 -1.16 9.16
C ILE A 62 -4.91 -1.41 10.66
N VAL A 63 -5.85 -2.20 11.18
CA VAL A 63 -5.91 -2.52 12.62
C VAL A 63 -4.66 -3.27 13.08
N ALA A 64 -4.20 -4.27 12.32
CA ALA A 64 -2.96 -5.00 12.61
C ALA A 64 -1.75 -4.07 12.68
N GLN A 65 -1.67 -3.12 11.74
CA GLN A 65 -0.58 -2.15 11.67
C GLN A 65 -0.66 -1.10 12.79
N VAL A 66 -1.84 -0.77 13.33
CA VAL A 66 -1.94 0.09 14.54
C VAL A 66 -1.19 -0.56 15.71
N PHE A 67 -1.45 -1.84 15.99
CA PHE A 67 -0.72 -2.57 17.05
C PHE A 67 0.78 -2.60 16.78
N TYR A 68 1.17 -2.83 15.55
CA TYR A 68 2.56 -2.83 15.14
C TYR A 68 3.24 -1.48 15.33
N ASN A 69 2.61 -0.38 14.88
CA ASN A 69 3.10 0.99 15.04
C ASN A 69 3.24 1.40 16.51
N MET A 70 2.26 1.02 17.32
CA MET A 70 2.27 1.27 18.76
C MET A 70 3.47 0.60 19.44
N GLU A 71 3.79 -0.61 19.03
CA GLU A 71 4.89 -1.37 19.64
C GLU A 71 6.26 -0.95 19.12
N ILE A 72 6.37 -0.51 17.88
CA ILE A 72 7.57 0.17 17.37
C ILE A 72 7.84 1.44 18.21
N SER A 73 6.80 2.26 18.40
CA SER A 73 6.91 3.50 19.19
C SER A 73 7.21 3.24 20.65
N ARG A 74 6.69 2.15 21.25
CA ARG A 74 7.00 1.74 22.64
C ARG A 74 8.51 1.62 22.87
N TYR A 75 9.19 0.94 21.97
CA TYR A 75 10.65 0.78 22.02
C TYR A 75 11.35 2.14 21.99
N THR A 76 11.00 2.97 21.01
CA THR A 76 11.63 4.29 20.81
C THR A 76 11.34 5.26 21.97
N LEU A 77 10.13 5.23 22.53
CA LEU A 77 9.79 6.03 23.69
C LEU A 77 10.68 5.70 24.92
N TYR A 78 11.10 4.44 25.06
CA TYR A 78 11.96 4.00 26.15
C TYR A 78 13.44 4.26 25.90
N THR A 79 13.92 4.04 24.67
CA THR A 79 15.36 4.05 24.35
C THR A 79 15.82 5.25 23.55
N GLY A 80 14.91 5.96 22.89
CA GLY A 80 15.23 6.96 21.86
C GLY A 80 15.81 6.38 20.57
N GLU A 81 16.12 5.07 20.51
CA GLU A 81 16.67 4.41 19.34
C GLU A 81 15.58 4.11 18.29
N PRO A 82 15.90 4.11 16.98
CA PRO A 82 15.05 3.51 15.97
C PRO A 82 14.86 2.01 16.23
N ILE A 83 13.73 1.47 15.81
CA ILE A 83 13.38 0.06 16.05
C ILE A 83 14.38 -0.94 15.46
N PHE A 84 15.02 -0.61 14.33
CA PHE A 84 16.06 -1.47 13.74
C PHE A 84 17.24 -1.67 14.69
N THR A 85 17.64 -0.63 15.42
CA THR A 85 18.70 -0.78 16.45
C THR A 85 18.29 -1.80 17.50
N GLY A 86 17.04 -1.77 17.97
CA GLY A 86 16.49 -2.75 18.89
C GLY A 86 16.47 -4.17 18.33
N LYS A 87 16.03 -4.32 17.10
CA LYS A 87 16.03 -5.61 16.40
C LYS A 87 17.41 -6.22 16.30
N PHE A 88 18.43 -5.39 16.05
CA PHE A 88 19.83 -5.82 15.90
C PHE A 88 20.52 -6.11 17.25
N ARG A 89 19.90 -5.71 18.37
CA ARG A 89 20.37 -6.11 19.72
C ARG A 89 20.03 -7.55 20.08
N LEU A 90 19.08 -8.18 19.40
CA LEU A 90 18.70 -9.56 19.60
C LEU A 90 19.69 -10.55 18.94
N LEU A 91 19.78 -11.76 19.49
CA LEU A 91 20.53 -12.85 18.87
C LEU A 91 19.88 -13.24 17.53
N PRO A 92 20.67 -13.69 16.54
CA PRO A 92 22.11 -13.99 16.62
C PRO A 92 23.02 -12.76 16.44
N GLY A 93 22.48 -11.58 16.25
CA GLY A 93 23.25 -10.33 16.26
C GLY A 93 23.22 -9.55 14.94
N PRO A 94 23.92 -8.39 14.90
CA PRO A 94 23.73 -7.38 13.86
C PRO A 94 24.00 -7.86 12.44
N GLY A 95 25.01 -8.72 12.24
CA GLY A 95 25.38 -9.20 10.90
C GLY A 95 24.31 -10.08 10.27
N PHE A 96 23.68 -10.95 11.06
CA PHE A 96 22.56 -11.78 10.61
C PHE A 96 21.35 -10.91 10.28
N TRP A 97 20.97 -10.01 11.19
CA TRP A 97 19.80 -9.15 11.01
C TRP A 97 19.98 -8.16 9.86
N LEU A 98 21.21 -7.72 9.58
CA LEU A 98 21.52 -6.94 8.39
C LEU A 98 21.04 -7.69 7.13
N PHE A 99 21.50 -8.93 6.96
CA PHE A 99 21.12 -9.73 5.78
C PHE A 99 19.62 -10.02 5.74
N ALA A 100 19.04 -10.46 6.86
CA ALA A 100 17.62 -10.79 6.96
C ALA A 100 16.73 -9.59 6.61
N TYR A 101 17.05 -8.39 7.10
CA TYR A 101 16.24 -7.19 6.82
C TYR A 101 16.46 -6.62 5.43
N LEU A 102 17.63 -6.77 4.83
CA LEU A 102 17.81 -6.45 3.41
C LEU A 102 16.94 -7.35 2.53
N LEU A 103 16.88 -8.65 2.85
CA LEU A 103 16.01 -9.59 2.14
C LEU A 103 14.51 -9.26 2.33
N LEU A 104 14.09 -9.00 3.56
CA LEU A 104 12.70 -8.65 3.87
C LEU A 104 12.26 -7.30 3.29
N ASP A 105 13.18 -6.33 3.17
CA ASP A 105 12.89 -5.02 2.57
C ASP A 105 13.12 -4.98 1.06
N PHE A 106 13.52 -6.11 0.47
CA PHE A 106 13.80 -6.19 -0.96
C PHE A 106 12.60 -5.84 -1.83
N GLY A 107 11.37 -6.11 -1.36
CA GLY A 107 10.15 -5.68 -2.04
C GLY A 107 10.08 -4.15 -2.27
N SER A 108 10.68 -3.35 -1.37
CA SER A 108 10.70 -1.90 -1.48
C SER A 108 11.61 -1.36 -2.59
N VAL A 109 12.47 -2.19 -3.17
CA VAL A 109 13.39 -1.80 -4.26
C VAL A 109 12.72 -1.86 -5.63
N PHE A 110 11.60 -2.59 -5.75
CA PHE A 110 10.88 -2.67 -7.02
C PHE A 110 10.24 -1.33 -7.40
N PRO A 111 10.49 -0.82 -8.62
CA PRO A 111 10.05 0.51 -9.03
C PRO A 111 8.61 0.50 -9.58
N TYR A 112 7.69 -0.26 -8.96
CA TYR A 112 6.32 -0.42 -9.46
C TYR A 112 5.54 0.90 -9.49
N LEU A 113 5.80 1.81 -8.55
CA LEU A 113 5.15 3.14 -8.54
C LEU A 113 5.60 3.99 -9.72
N ALA A 114 6.90 3.96 -10.04
CA ALA A 114 7.44 4.68 -11.19
C ALA A 114 6.95 4.09 -12.51
N ALA A 115 6.86 2.74 -12.58
CA ALA A 115 6.31 2.05 -13.74
C ALA A 115 4.84 2.40 -13.97
N ASN A 116 4.02 2.41 -12.92
CA ASN A 116 2.60 2.79 -13.01
C ASN A 116 2.40 4.31 -13.22
N ALA A 117 3.33 5.18 -12.83
CA ALA A 117 3.27 6.60 -13.14
C ALA A 117 3.41 6.90 -14.65
N ALA A 118 3.94 5.95 -15.42
CA ALA A 118 3.97 6.04 -16.89
C ALA A 118 2.56 5.96 -17.52
N THR A 119 1.64 5.21 -16.91
CA THR A 119 0.28 5.01 -17.44
C THR A 119 -0.51 6.30 -17.63
N PRO A 120 -0.64 7.19 -16.63
CA PRO A 120 -1.31 8.48 -16.81
C PRO A 120 -0.69 9.33 -17.91
N VAL A 121 0.63 9.34 -18.02
CA VAL A 121 1.34 10.11 -19.07
C VAL A 121 1.08 9.50 -20.44
N ALA A 122 1.14 8.18 -20.57
CA ALA A 122 0.82 7.48 -21.81
C ALA A 122 -0.63 7.73 -22.22
N ALA A 123 -1.58 7.69 -21.28
CA ALA A 123 -3.00 7.95 -21.56
C ALA A 123 -3.22 9.34 -22.15
N VAL A 124 -2.52 10.37 -21.63
CA VAL A 124 -2.58 11.73 -22.21
C VAL A 124 -2.01 11.79 -23.63
N ILE A 125 -0.88 11.10 -23.89
CA ILE A 125 -0.25 11.07 -25.22
C ILE A 125 -1.14 10.34 -26.24
N LEU A 126 -1.78 9.24 -25.82
CA LEU A 126 -2.59 8.39 -26.67
C LEU A 126 -4.04 8.89 -26.82
N GLY A 127 -4.54 9.72 -25.91
CA GLY A 127 -5.94 10.10 -25.81
C GLY A 127 -6.88 8.94 -25.40
N ARG A 128 -6.32 7.83 -24.91
CA ARG A 128 -7.01 6.63 -24.45
C ARG A 128 -6.18 5.89 -23.39
N LEU A 129 -6.78 4.86 -22.75
CA LEU A 129 -6.02 3.98 -21.87
C LEU A 129 -4.97 3.19 -22.66
N PRO A 130 -3.73 3.06 -22.15
CA PRO A 130 -2.72 2.27 -22.80
C PRO A 130 -2.93 0.76 -22.56
N ASP A 131 -2.81 -0.04 -23.59
CA ASP A 131 -2.81 -1.50 -23.52
C ASP A 131 -1.47 -2.08 -24.01
N ALA A 132 -0.68 -2.61 -23.11
CA ALA A 132 0.61 -3.22 -23.45
C ALA A 132 0.50 -4.52 -24.26
N ALA A 133 -0.69 -5.13 -24.37
CA ALA A 133 -0.93 -6.31 -25.20
C ALA A 133 -1.22 -5.95 -26.65
N ARG A 134 -1.51 -4.68 -26.94
CA ARG A 134 -1.81 -4.21 -28.30
C ARG A 134 -0.55 -4.23 -29.16
N ALA A 135 -0.58 -5.04 -30.21
CA ALA A 135 0.55 -5.20 -31.12
C ALA A 135 0.68 -4.06 -32.16
N GLU A 136 -0.44 -3.37 -32.46
CA GLU A 136 -0.46 -2.28 -33.41
C GLU A 136 0.30 -1.05 -32.92
N PRO A 137 1.07 -0.38 -33.83
CA PRO A 137 1.69 0.90 -33.47
C PRO A 137 0.62 1.95 -33.13
N ALA A 138 0.76 2.62 -31.97
CA ALA A 138 -0.07 3.76 -31.62
C ALA A 138 0.24 4.99 -32.50
N PHE A 139 1.51 5.17 -32.84
CA PHE A 139 2.00 6.23 -33.73
C PHE A 139 3.38 5.86 -34.30
N PHE A 140 3.85 6.66 -35.27
CA PHE A 140 5.19 6.48 -35.84
C PHE A 140 6.11 7.62 -35.39
N LEU A 141 7.28 7.24 -34.87
CA LEU A 141 8.35 8.18 -34.49
C LEU A 141 9.62 7.85 -35.27
N LEU A 142 10.14 8.81 -36.02
CA LEU A 142 11.34 8.64 -36.87
C LEU A 142 11.25 7.40 -37.80
N GLY A 143 10.05 7.13 -38.35
CA GLY A 143 9.82 6.00 -39.26
C GLY A 143 9.69 4.64 -38.55
N ARG A 144 9.73 4.57 -37.23
CA ARG A 144 9.51 3.34 -36.44
C ARG A 144 8.15 3.38 -35.77
N GLY A 145 7.41 2.28 -35.85
CA GLY A 145 6.15 2.12 -35.12
C GLY A 145 6.39 2.02 -33.61
N VAL A 146 5.72 2.86 -32.85
CA VAL A 146 5.76 2.84 -31.38
C VAL A 146 4.47 2.20 -30.88
N THR A 147 4.58 1.03 -30.27
CA THR A 147 3.45 0.37 -29.61
C THR A 147 3.23 0.92 -28.20
N ASP A 148 2.05 0.69 -27.64
CA ASP A 148 1.73 1.09 -26.26
C ASP A 148 2.76 0.53 -25.25
N ALA A 149 3.20 -0.72 -25.44
CA ALA A 149 4.22 -1.35 -24.59
C ALA A 149 5.56 -0.60 -24.62
N VAL A 150 6.01 -0.20 -25.82
CA VAL A 150 7.27 0.56 -25.98
C VAL A 150 7.16 1.94 -25.38
N LEU A 151 6.02 2.62 -25.58
CA LEU A 151 5.74 3.92 -24.98
C LEU A 151 5.75 3.85 -23.45
N LEU A 152 5.00 2.90 -22.88
CA LEU A 152 4.94 2.70 -21.44
C LEU A 152 6.32 2.41 -20.84
N GLN A 153 7.11 1.55 -21.47
CA GLN A 153 8.46 1.22 -21.01
C GLN A 153 9.39 2.43 -21.05
N ALA A 154 9.36 3.20 -22.13
CA ALA A 154 10.16 4.43 -22.24
C ALA A 154 9.78 5.47 -21.17
N LEU A 155 8.46 5.67 -20.96
CA LEU A 155 7.95 6.56 -19.93
C LEU A 155 8.24 6.06 -18.51
N ALA A 156 8.24 4.74 -18.28
CA ALA A 156 8.62 4.16 -17.00
C ALA A 156 10.09 4.44 -16.64
N TYR A 157 11.00 4.27 -17.60
CA TYR A 157 12.41 4.64 -17.43
C TYR A 157 12.57 6.14 -17.18
N LEU A 158 11.91 6.97 -17.97
CA LEU A 158 11.97 8.43 -17.82
C LEU A 158 11.44 8.86 -16.45
N SER A 159 10.29 8.33 -16.04
CA SER A 159 9.70 8.60 -14.72
C SER A 159 10.61 8.16 -13.60
N PHE A 160 11.20 6.97 -13.69
CA PHE A 160 12.10 6.45 -12.68
C PHE A 160 13.35 7.33 -12.53
N ILE A 161 13.98 7.71 -13.64
CA ILE A 161 15.14 8.62 -13.62
C ILE A 161 14.75 9.97 -13.05
N ALA A 162 13.62 10.55 -13.49
CA ALA A 162 13.14 11.85 -13.02
C ALA A 162 12.89 11.85 -11.50
N ILE A 163 12.37 10.76 -10.95
CA ILE A 163 12.14 10.56 -9.51
C ILE A 163 13.46 10.52 -8.71
N LEU A 164 14.55 10.02 -9.31
CA LEU A 164 15.86 9.95 -8.65
C LEU A 164 16.62 11.28 -8.70
N VAL A 165 16.34 12.15 -9.67
CA VAL A 165 17.05 13.44 -9.82
C VAL A 165 17.03 14.27 -8.54
N PRO A 166 15.89 14.51 -7.88
CA PRO A 166 15.84 15.27 -6.62
C PRO A 166 16.67 14.64 -5.49
N LEU A 167 16.87 13.32 -5.50
CA LEU A 167 17.66 12.60 -4.50
C LEU A 167 19.17 12.78 -4.70
N VAL A 168 19.58 13.09 -5.94
CA VAL A 168 20.99 13.33 -6.30
C VAL A 168 21.37 14.81 -6.18
N VAL A 169 20.53 15.70 -6.74
CA VAL A 169 20.88 17.12 -6.99
C VAL A 169 20.45 18.04 -5.85
N GLY A 170 19.63 17.58 -4.93
CA GLY A 170 18.95 18.44 -3.99
C GLY A 170 19.69 18.72 -2.69
N GLY A 171 20.31 19.86 -2.57
CA GLY A 171 20.68 20.42 -1.26
C GLY A 171 19.50 20.67 -0.30
N LYS A 172 18.26 20.64 -0.80
CA LYS A 172 17.00 20.81 -0.07
C LYS A 172 15.96 19.75 -0.47
N VAL A 173 16.38 18.52 -0.69
CA VAL A 173 15.49 17.40 -1.11
C VAL A 173 14.25 17.30 -0.24
N TYR A 174 14.41 17.42 1.07
CA TYR A 174 13.30 17.36 2.01
C TYR A 174 12.28 18.48 1.79
N ASP A 175 12.72 19.71 1.59
CA ASP A 175 11.81 20.85 1.39
C ASP A 175 11.09 20.74 0.04
N SER A 176 11.79 20.30 -1.00
CA SER A 176 11.20 20.07 -2.33
C SER A 176 10.19 18.93 -2.30
N LEU A 177 10.53 17.79 -1.68
CA LEU A 177 9.60 16.68 -1.52
C LEU A 177 8.39 17.07 -0.66
N LYS A 178 8.59 17.83 0.42
CA LYS A 178 7.52 18.34 1.25
C LYS A 178 6.57 19.25 0.46
N ALA A 179 7.10 20.16 -0.35
CA ALA A 179 6.29 21.03 -1.19
C ALA A 179 5.46 20.25 -2.21
N VAL A 180 6.10 19.28 -2.91
CA VAL A 180 5.42 18.42 -3.89
C VAL A 180 4.36 17.56 -3.22
N MET A 181 4.64 16.99 -2.04
CA MET A 181 3.67 16.19 -1.29
C MET A 181 2.50 17.04 -0.78
N SER A 182 2.76 18.27 -0.33
CA SER A 182 1.69 19.18 0.08
C SER A 182 0.81 19.57 -1.11
N PHE A 183 1.41 19.86 -2.26
CA PHE A 183 0.68 20.13 -3.49
C PHE A 183 -0.17 18.93 -3.92
N LYS A 184 0.42 17.72 -3.93
CA LYS A 184 -0.31 16.46 -4.18
C LYS A 184 -1.53 16.32 -3.29
N ILE A 185 -1.35 16.47 -1.97
CA ILE A 185 -2.43 16.31 -1.00
C ILE A 185 -3.57 17.29 -1.29
N VAL A 186 -3.24 18.57 -1.50
CA VAL A 186 -4.26 19.60 -1.76
C VAL A 186 -5.01 19.31 -3.06
N VAL A 187 -4.31 19.01 -4.15
CA VAL A 187 -4.92 18.79 -5.46
C VAL A 187 -5.72 17.49 -5.47
N VAL A 188 -5.10 16.38 -5.06
CA VAL A 188 -5.76 15.05 -5.12
C VAL A 188 -6.92 14.97 -4.14
N LEU A 189 -6.70 15.32 -2.86
CA LEU A 189 -7.79 15.29 -1.88
C LEU A 189 -8.87 16.31 -2.19
N GLY A 190 -8.49 17.50 -2.66
CA GLY A 190 -9.44 18.52 -3.07
C GLY A 190 -10.35 18.03 -4.20
N PHE A 191 -9.78 17.43 -5.22
CA PHE A 191 -10.54 16.87 -6.35
C PHE A 191 -11.38 15.66 -5.93
N LEU A 192 -10.80 14.71 -5.21
CA LEU A 192 -11.55 13.53 -4.73
C LEU A 192 -12.67 13.91 -3.76
N ALA A 193 -12.44 14.88 -2.86
CA ALA A 193 -13.47 15.40 -1.99
C ALA A 193 -14.57 16.13 -2.77
N PHE A 194 -14.20 16.88 -3.81
CA PHE A 194 -15.17 17.51 -4.70
C PHE A 194 -16.04 16.46 -5.39
N LEU A 195 -15.47 15.41 -5.98
CA LEU A 195 -16.24 14.32 -6.56
C LEU A 195 -17.12 13.60 -5.53
N ALA A 196 -16.58 13.36 -4.33
CA ALA A 196 -17.31 12.75 -3.23
C ALA A 196 -18.53 13.54 -2.78
N LEU A 197 -18.46 14.87 -2.81
CA LEU A 197 -19.55 15.74 -2.35
C LEU A 197 -20.59 16.05 -3.43
N PHE A 198 -20.16 16.18 -4.68
CA PHE A 198 -21.03 16.69 -5.76
C PHE A 198 -21.40 15.65 -6.81
N TYR A 199 -20.66 14.55 -6.93
CA TYR A 199 -20.84 13.54 -7.97
C TYR A 199 -21.03 12.13 -7.45
N SER A 200 -20.90 11.89 -6.13
CA SER A 200 -21.13 10.56 -5.57
C SER A 200 -22.48 10.47 -4.84
N GLU A 201 -23.05 9.28 -4.85
CA GLU A 201 -24.31 8.96 -4.20
C GLU A 201 -24.12 8.44 -2.78
N VAL A 202 -25.16 8.56 -1.96
CA VAL A 202 -25.16 8.01 -0.60
C VAL A 202 -25.01 6.49 -0.61
N HIS A 203 -25.53 5.82 -1.65
CA HIS A 203 -25.41 4.38 -1.81
C HIS A 203 -23.94 3.94 -1.89
N THR A 204 -23.13 4.63 -2.69
CA THR A 204 -21.66 4.37 -2.82
C THR A 204 -20.97 4.43 -1.47
N TRP A 205 -21.25 5.44 -0.67
CA TRP A 205 -20.66 5.57 0.66
C TRP A 205 -21.17 4.52 1.65
N LYS A 206 -22.45 4.13 1.54
CA LYS A 206 -23.00 3.02 2.31
C LYS A 206 -22.31 1.70 1.94
N GLU A 207 -22.10 1.44 0.67
CA GLU A 207 -21.40 0.26 0.19
C GLU A 207 -19.95 0.22 0.70
N ILE A 208 -19.20 1.32 0.59
CA ILE A 208 -17.84 1.43 1.12
C ILE A 208 -17.82 1.21 2.63
N ALA A 209 -18.68 1.93 3.38
CA ALA A 209 -18.69 1.84 4.84
C ALA A 209 -19.05 0.43 5.34
N THR A 210 -20.06 -0.20 4.73
CA THR A 210 -20.42 -1.58 5.06
C THR A 210 -19.36 -2.56 4.60
N GLY A 211 -18.71 -2.29 3.46
CA GLY A 211 -17.63 -3.10 2.91
C GLY A 211 -16.44 -3.27 3.86
N PHE A 212 -16.08 -2.22 4.57
CA PHE A 212 -15.04 -2.32 5.62
C PHE A 212 -15.40 -3.27 6.77
N LEU A 213 -16.67 -3.65 6.90
CA LEU A 213 -17.17 -4.51 7.97
C LEU A 213 -17.60 -5.91 7.47
N LYS A 214 -17.57 -6.19 6.17
CA LYS A 214 -17.98 -7.49 5.59
C LYS A 214 -16.91 -8.59 5.78
N PHE A 215 -16.46 -8.78 7.01
CA PHE A 215 -15.44 -9.79 7.33
C PHE A 215 -15.81 -11.18 6.82
N GLY A 216 -14.83 -11.86 6.20
CA GLY A 216 -14.98 -13.19 5.68
C GLY A 216 -15.63 -13.30 4.31
N THR A 217 -15.92 -12.17 3.65
CA THR A 217 -16.37 -12.15 2.24
C THR A 217 -15.16 -12.38 1.34
N LEU A 218 -15.27 -13.35 0.44
CA LEU A 218 -14.20 -13.77 -0.47
C LEU A 218 -14.75 -13.93 -1.89
N PRO A 219 -13.93 -13.75 -2.93
CA PRO A 219 -14.31 -14.06 -4.30
C PRO A 219 -14.52 -15.55 -4.46
N VAL A 220 -15.58 -15.95 -5.14
CA VAL A 220 -15.95 -17.33 -5.38
C VAL A 220 -16.29 -17.55 -6.85
N LEU A 221 -16.11 -18.77 -7.30
CA LEU A 221 -16.58 -19.20 -8.63
C LEU A 221 -18.07 -19.49 -8.51
N ALA A 222 -18.86 -18.82 -9.33
CA ALA A 222 -20.27 -19.14 -9.52
C ALA A 222 -20.37 -20.17 -10.65
N GLY A 223 -21.23 -21.19 -10.45
CA GLY A 223 -21.46 -22.25 -11.42
C GLY A 223 -20.45 -23.41 -11.38
N GLU A 224 -20.91 -24.56 -11.77
CA GLU A 224 -20.14 -25.81 -11.77
C GLU A 224 -19.39 -26.05 -13.06
N ASP A 225 -19.88 -25.53 -14.20
CA ASP A 225 -19.23 -25.63 -15.50
C ASP A 225 -18.05 -24.66 -15.59
N ARG A 226 -16.89 -25.08 -15.09
CA ARG A 226 -15.67 -24.26 -15.05
C ARG A 226 -14.97 -24.11 -16.38
N ASN A 227 -15.15 -25.09 -17.25
CA ASN A 227 -14.46 -25.11 -18.54
C ASN A 227 -15.36 -24.68 -19.71
N GLY A 228 -16.67 -24.41 -19.44
CA GLY A 228 -17.64 -23.96 -20.42
C GLY A 228 -18.06 -25.01 -21.43
N ASN A 229 -17.90 -26.32 -21.11
CA ASN A 229 -18.19 -27.40 -22.01
C ASN A 229 -19.63 -27.93 -21.90
N GLY A 230 -20.41 -27.47 -20.92
CA GLY A 230 -21.79 -27.90 -20.68
C GLY A 230 -21.94 -29.32 -20.16
N VAL A 231 -20.88 -29.90 -19.58
CA VAL A 231 -20.85 -31.25 -19.05
C VAL A 231 -20.32 -31.19 -17.61
N LEU A 232 -20.96 -31.92 -16.69
CA LEU A 232 -20.48 -32.04 -15.30
C LEU A 232 -19.22 -32.91 -15.27
N ASP A 233 -18.07 -32.28 -15.17
CA ASP A 233 -16.78 -32.98 -15.10
C ASP A 233 -16.42 -33.36 -13.66
N PRO A 234 -15.53 -34.38 -13.45
CA PRO A 234 -15.10 -34.77 -12.13
C PRO A 234 -14.45 -33.60 -11.35
N GLY A 235 -15.07 -33.21 -10.25
CA GLY A 235 -14.63 -32.11 -9.40
C GLY A 235 -15.32 -30.78 -9.65
N GLU A 236 -16.26 -30.73 -10.59
CA GLU A 236 -17.13 -29.59 -10.83
C GLU A 236 -18.42 -29.65 -9.99
N ASP A 237 -18.93 -30.84 -9.67
CA ASP A 237 -20.06 -31.08 -8.77
C ASP A 237 -19.65 -30.77 -7.29
N TRP A 238 -19.70 -29.50 -6.93
CA TRP A 238 -19.24 -29.04 -5.62
C TRP A 238 -20.31 -29.15 -4.53
N ASP A 239 -21.59 -29.12 -4.89
CA ASP A 239 -22.70 -29.33 -3.94
C ASP A 239 -23.11 -30.81 -3.87
N ARG A 240 -22.60 -31.65 -4.77
CA ARG A 240 -22.79 -33.08 -4.88
C ARG A 240 -24.24 -33.49 -5.12
N ASP A 241 -24.97 -32.71 -5.88
CA ASP A 241 -26.33 -33.03 -6.27
C ASP A 241 -26.41 -33.87 -7.57
N GLY A 242 -25.27 -34.03 -8.26
CA GLY A 242 -25.14 -34.81 -9.50
C GLY A 242 -25.73 -34.11 -10.73
N ARG A 243 -26.00 -32.82 -10.65
CA ARG A 243 -26.47 -31.97 -11.75
C ARG A 243 -25.44 -30.91 -12.03
N LEU A 244 -25.30 -30.54 -13.28
CA LEU A 244 -24.47 -29.40 -13.65
C LEU A 244 -25.27 -28.13 -13.37
N ASP A 245 -24.92 -27.41 -12.33
CA ASP A 245 -25.39 -26.06 -12.12
C ASP A 245 -24.71 -25.15 -13.13
N VAL A 246 -25.37 -25.00 -14.26
CA VAL A 246 -24.99 -23.99 -15.26
C VAL A 246 -25.68 -22.73 -14.79
N ASP A 247 -24.91 -21.66 -14.57
CA ASP A 247 -25.48 -20.33 -14.54
C ASP A 247 -26.34 -20.16 -15.77
N GLU A 248 -27.66 -20.09 -15.60
CA GLU A 248 -28.58 -20.02 -16.72
C GLU A 248 -28.16 -18.85 -17.60
N SER A 249 -27.73 -19.17 -18.82
CA SER A 249 -27.33 -18.15 -19.77
C SER A 249 -28.53 -17.27 -20.04
N LEU A 250 -28.43 -15.99 -19.74
CA LEU A 250 -29.36 -15.00 -20.27
C LEU A 250 -29.46 -15.17 -21.77
N PRO A 251 -30.67 -15.07 -22.33
CA PRO A 251 -30.80 -15.10 -23.77
C PRO A 251 -29.93 -14.00 -24.39
N PRO A 252 -29.31 -14.25 -25.56
CA PRO A 252 -28.34 -13.33 -26.19
C PRO A 252 -28.95 -11.99 -26.66
N THR A 253 -30.03 -11.54 -26.05
CA THR A 253 -30.84 -10.39 -26.44
C THR A 253 -30.81 -9.25 -25.43
N ILE A 254 -30.09 -9.38 -24.32
CA ILE A 254 -30.04 -8.31 -23.32
C ILE A 254 -28.91 -7.33 -23.65
N ASP A 255 -29.31 -6.10 -23.92
CA ASP A 255 -28.46 -4.94 -24.17
C ASP A 255 -28.64 -3.97 -22.99
N THR A 256 -27.85 -4.14 -21.91
CA THR A 256 -27.94 -3.31 -20.69
C THR A 256 -27.33 -1.95 -20.89
N ASN A 257 -26.38 -1.80 -21.81
CA ASN A 257 -25.73 -0.53 -22.14
C ASN A 257 -26.49 0.26 -23.24
N ARG A 258 -27.52 -0.38 -23.88
CA ARG A 258 -28.33 0.20 -24.95
C ARG A 258 -27.53 0.62 -26.20
N ASP A 259 -26.44 -0.09 -26.50
CA ASP A 259 -25.61 0.17 -27.68
C ASP A 259 -26.12 -0.52 -28.96
N GLY A 260 -27.24 -1.27 -28.84
CA GLY A 260 -27.85 -2.03 -29.95
C GLY A 260 -27.19 -3.38 -30.23
N LYS A 261 -26.29 -3.83 -29.35
CA LYS A 261 -25.64 -5.12 -29.41
C LYS A 261 -25.87 -5.91 -28.12
N PRO A 262 -25.95 -7.23 -28.17
CA PRO A 262 -25.98 -8.05 -26.95
C PRO A 262 -24.76 -7.75 -26.07
N ASP A 263 -24.92 -7.76 -24.75
CA ASP A 263 -23.88 -7.40 -23.79
C ASP A 263 -22.58 -8.21 -23.89
N ALA A 264 -22.60 -9.35 -24.57
CA ALA A 264 -21.39 -10.09 -24.94
C ALA A 264 -20.41 -9.26 -25.82
N TRP A 265 -20.83 -8.08 -26.29
CA TRP A 265 -20.09 -7.19 -27.15
C TRP A 265 -19.95 -5.76 -26.60
N ALA A 266 -20.30 -5.54 -25.36
CA ALA A 266 -20.10 -4.23 -24.74
C ALA A 266 -18.61 -3.89 -24.68
N ASP A 267 -18.23 -2.73 -25.22
CA ASP A 267 -16.89 -2.15 -25.17
C ASP A 267 -16.99 -0.87 -24.34
N ALA A 268 -17.01 -1.04 -23.01
CA ALA A 268 -17.19 0.07 -22.09
C ALA A 268 -15.91 0.91 -21.91
N ASP A 269 -14.73 0.33 -22.20
CA ASP A 269 -13.46 1.04 -22.12
C ASP A 269 -12.99 1.63 -23.44
N GLY A 270 -13.72 1.35 -24.56
CA GLY A 270 -13.43 1.89 -25.89
C GLY A 270 -12.16 1.30 -26.53
N ASP A 271 -11.70 0.13 -26.09
CA ASP A 271 -10.48 -0.51 -26.59
C ASP A 271 -10.69 -1.30 -27.89
N GLY A 272 -11.95 -1.38 -28.38
CA GLY A 272 -12.33 -2.10 -29.60
C GLY A 272 -12.44 -3.61 -29.42
N ARG A 273 -12.42 -4.10 -28.17
CA ARG A 273 -12.64 -5.49 -27.82
C ARG A 273 -13.91 -5.63 -26.99
N PRO A 274 -14.67 -6.73 -27.18
CA PRO A 274 -15.85 -6.92 -26.34
C PRO A 274 -15.43 -7.06 -24.87
N ASP A 275 -15.94 -6.18 -24.02
CA ASP A 275 -15.93 -6.41 -22.58
C ASP A 275 -16.72 -7.68 -22.31
N ARG A 276 -16.10 -8.63 -21.66
CA ARG A 276 -16.80 -9.84 -21.21
C ARG A 276 -17.67 -9.54 -20.00
N PHE A 277 -18.55 -8.54 -20.10
CA PHE A 277 -19.57 -8.33 -19.08
C PHE A 277 -20.71 -9.29 -19.36
N VAL A 278 -20.78 -10.34 -18.59
CA VAL A 278 -21.89 -11.27 -18.57
C VAL A 278 -22.56 -11.12 -17.20
N ASP A 279 -23.76 -10.57 -17.17
CA ASP A 279 -24.64 -10.46 -16.00
C ASP A 279 -25.85 -11.36 -16.31
N ARG A 280 -25.77 -12.62 -15.92
CA ARG A 280 -26.74 -13.64 -16.27
C ARG A 280 -27.96 -13.65 -15.36
N ASP A 281 -27.80 -13.20 -14.13
CA ASP A 281 -28.87 -13.18 -13.15
C ASP A 281 -29.55 -11.81 -12.99
N GLY A 282 -29.05 -10.79 -13.71
CA GLY A 282 -29.65 -9.44 -13.73
C GLY A 282 -29.44 -8.66 -12.43
N ASP A 283 -28.48 -9.06 -11.58
CA ASP A 283 -28.16 -8.39 -10.33
C ASP A 283 -27.26 -7.14 -10.50
N GLY A 284 -26.84 -6.85 -11.74
CA GLY A 284 -25.93 -5.75 -12.08
C GLY A 284 -24.46 -6.07 -11.74
N ILE A 285 -24.15 -7.31 -11.42
CA ILE A 285 -22.81 -7.81 -11.14
C ILE A 285 -22.40 -8.77 -12.26
N ARG A 286 -21.17 -8.63 -12.75
CA ARG A 286 -20.66 -9.54 -13.75
C ARG A 286 -20.58 -10.96 -13.17
N ASP A 287 -21.10 -11.94 -13.90
CA ASP A 287 -20.87 -13.34 -13.59
C ASP A 287 -19.37 -13.65 -13.51
N GLY A 288 -18.96 -14.44 -12.53
CA GLY A 288 -17.54 -14.66 -12.23
C GLY A 288 -16.88 -13.57 -11.39
N THR A 289 -17.63 -12.51 -10.99
CA THR A 289 -17.22 -11.56 -9.96
C THR A 289 -18.01 -11.73 -8.66
N THR A 290 -18.54 -12.91 -8.45
CA THR A 290 -19.38 -13.28 -7.31
C THR A 290 -18.54 -13.33 -6.04
N VAL A 291 -19.17 -12.97 -4.94
CA VAL A 291 -18.57 -13.06 -3.60
C VAL A 291 -19.47 -13.86 -2.69
N ASP A 292 -18.87 -14.66 -1.82
CA ASP A 292 -19.59 -15.34 -0.73
C ASP A 292 -18.92 -15.06 0.61
N ASN A 293 -19.69 -15.21 1.69
CA ASN A 293 -19.18 -14.97 3.03
C ASN A 293 -19.08 -16.29 3.80
N ILE A 294 -17.83 -16.68 4.13
CA ILE A 294 -17.53 -17.94 4.80
C ILE A 294 -18.25 -18.08 6.16
N PHE A 295 -18.43 -16.99 6.91
CA PHE A 295 -19.13 -17.03 8.18
C PHE A 295 -20.63 -17.18 8.01
N LEU A 296 -21.21 -16.56 6.98
CA LEU A 296 -22.63 -16.71 6.65
C LEU A 296 -22.91 -18.13 6.14
N ALA A 297 -22.07 -18.66 5.26
CA ALA A 297 -22.19 -20.03 4.78
C ALA A 297 -22.16 -21.04 5.95
N LEU A 298 -21.18 -20.88 6.86
CA LEU A 298 -21.06 -21.71 8.04
C LEU A 298 -22.30 -21.57 8.98
N PHE A 299 -22.78 -20.36 9.21
CA PHE A 299 -23.95 -20.09 10.05
C PHE A 299 -25.23 -20.66 9.45
N GLN A 300 -25.37 -20.62 8.14
CA GLN A 300 -26.52 -21.18 7.40
C GLN A 300 -26.42 -22.68 7.18
N GLY A 301 -25.31 -23.32 7.52
CA GLY A 301 -25.07 -24.75 7.31
C GLY A 301 -24.98 -25.19 5.85
N ARG A 302 -24.71 -24.23 4.93
CA ARG A 302 -24.50 -24.50 3.51
C ARG A 302 -23.01 -24.63 3.18
N PRO A 303 -22.65 -25.35 2.11
CA PRO A 303 -21.28 -25.39 1.65
C PRO A 303 -20.82 -23.98 1.24
N PHE A 304 -19.54 -23.72 1.41
CA PHE A 304 -18.91 -22.50 0.91
C PHE A 304 -18.47 -22.74 -0.54
N LEU A 305 -18.78 -21.80 -1.43
CA LEU A 305 -18.47 -21.88 -2.85
C LEU A 305 -16.94 -21.95 -3.09
N PRO A 306 -16.49 -22.60 -4.17
CA PRO A 306 -15.07 -22.64 -4.51
C PRO A 306 -14.47 -21.24 -4.64
N LEU A 307 -13.26 -21.05 -4.11
CA LEU A 307 -12.58 -19.76 -4.16
C LEU A 307 -12.14 -19.41 -5.58
N ASP A 308 -12.44 -18.18 -6.02
CA ASP A 308 -11.80 -17.59 -7.18
C ASP A 308 -10.42 -17.04 -6.79
N LEU A 309 -9.38 -17.69 -7.27
CA LEU A 309 -8.00 -17.33 -6.98
C LEU A 309 -7.41 -16.33 -7.99
N ALA A 310 -8.13 -15.98 -9.06
CA ALA A 310 -7.60 -15.10 -10.10
C ALA A 310 -7.16 -13.73 -9.56
N MET A 311 -7.87 -13.21 -8.56
CA MET A 311 -7.57 -11.93 -7.93
C MET A 311 -6.76 -12.02 -6.63
N LEU A 312 -6.34 -13.22 -6.22
CA LEU A 312 -5.64 -13.43 -4.94
C LEU A 312 -4.41 -12.53 -4.79
N GLY A 313 -3.62 -12.38 -5.85
CA GLY A 313 -2.45 -11.49 -5.85
C GLY A 313 -2.80 -10.03 -5.52
N TYR A 314 -3.88 -9.50 -6.10
CA TYR A 314 -4.32 -8.12 -5.87
C TYR A 314 -4.97 -7.94 -4.49
N LEU A 315 -5.70 -8.94 -4.00
CA LEU A 315 -6.30 -8.93 -2.66
C LEU A 315 -5.21 -8.89 -1.58
N THR A 316 -4.20 -9.73 -1.73
CA THR A 316 -3.06 -9.74 -0.81
C THR A 316 -2.18 -8.51 -0.94
N ALA A 317 -2.09 -7.92 -2.15
CA ALA A 317 -1.44 -6.64 -2.37
C ALA A 317 -2.20 -5.51 -1.67
N MET A 318 -3.53 -5.46 -1.76
CA MET A 318 -4.35 -4.50 -1.04
C MET A 318 -4.11 -4.61 0.47
N ALA A 319 -4.10 -5.81 1.04
CA ALA A 319 -3.80 -6.01 2.45
C ALA A 319 -2.38 -5.55 2.81
N ALA A 320 -1.37 -5.85 1.97
CA ALA A 320 0.02 -5.48 2.22
C ALA A 320 0.27 -3.98 2.26
N ILE A 321 -0.48 -3.19 1.47
CA ILE A 321 -0.25 -1.75 1.29
C ILE A 321 -1.30 -0.85 1.95
N SER A 322 -2.46 -1.39 2.36
CA SER A 322 -3.46 -0.61 3.11
C SER A 322 -2.87 -0.12 4.42
N GLY A 323 -2.50 1.16 4.45
CA GLY A 323 -1.79 1.79 5.56
C GLY A 323 -0.35 2.13 5.22
N SER A 324 0.58 1.20 5.34
CA SER A 324 2.01 1.42 5.03
C SER A 324 2.65 0.10 4.61
N GLY A 325 3.08 0.00 3.37
CA GLY A 325 3.61 -1.25 2.81
C GLY A 325 4.93 -1.72 3.44
N GLY A 326 5.08 -3.01 3.64
CA GLY A 326 6.31 -3.67 4.04
C GLY A 326 6.92 -3.14 5.35
N LEU A 327 8.18 -2.78 5.33
CA LEU A 327 8.88 -2.22 6.50
C LEU A 327 8.74 -0.69 6.62
N THR A 328 7.92 -0.03 5.80
CA THR A 328 7.75 1.43 5.84
C THR A 328 7.23 1.91 7.20
N ASN A 329 6.45 1.10 7.91
CA ASN A 329 5.99 1.40 9.28
C ASN A 329 7.15 1.61 10.26
N THR A 330 8.31 1.03 10.02
CA THR A 330 9.48 1.19 10.91
C THR A 330 9.98 2.63 10.97
N THR A 331 9.66 3.45 9.96
CA THR A 331 10.00 4.88 9.92
C THR A 331 9.33 5.68 11.05
N ILE A 332 8.21 5.17 11.63
CA ILE A 332 7.56 5.81 12.79
C ILE A 332 8.53 5.96 13.96
N SER A 333 9.45 5.01 14.13
CA SER A 333 10.48 5.09 15.18
C SER A 333 11.44 6.27 14.96
N GLY A 334 11.85 6.50 13.71
CA GLY A 334 12.64 7.66 13.32
C GLY A 334 11.89 8.97 13.57
N TYR A 335 10.65 9.06 13.12
CA TYR A 335 9.82 10.27 13.32
C TYR A 335 9.53 10.52 14.81
N THR A 336 9.26 9.48 15.60
CA THR A 336 9.06 9.57 17.05
C THR A 336 10.30 10.14 17.75
N ARG A 337 11.49 9.69 17.34
CA ARG A 337 12.77 10.22 17.83
C ARG A 337 12.97 11.67 17.38
N ASP A 338 12.80 11.96 16.09
CA ASP A 338 13.07 13.27 15.48
C ASP A 338 12.13 14.35 16.02
N GLN A 339 10.91 13.99 16.40
CA GLN A 339 9.96 14.84 17.13
C GLN A 339 10.31 15.03 18.61
N GLY A 340 11.33 14.35 19.11
CA GLY A 340 11.73 14.41 20.50
C GLY A 340 10.73 13.76 21.47
N TRP A 341 9.92 12.81 21.01
CA TRP A 341 8.98 12.11 21.88
C TRP A 341 9.68 11.09 22.77
N GLY A 342 9.28 11.06 24.03
CA GLY A 342 9.91 10.19 25.02
C GLY A 342 11.42 10.43 25.14
N MET A 343 12.20 9.37 25.16
CA MET A 343 13.68 9.46 25.22
C MET A 343 14.31 9.93 23.90
N GLY A 344 13.56 10.05 22.81
CA GLY A 344 14.02 10.63 21.55
C GLY A 344 14.60 12.05 21.72
N LYS A 345 14.10 12.81 22.69
CA LYS A 345 14.62 14.16 23.02
C LYS A 345 16.12 14.17 23.33
N HIS A 346 16.64 13.09 23.88
CA HIS A 346 18.04 13.00 24.32
C HIS A 346 18.97 12.41 23.23
N VAL A 347 18.42 11.71 22.25
CA VAL A 347 19.21 11.05 21.21
C VAL A 347 19.42 11.95 20.00
N GLY A 348 18.52 12.92 19.80
CA GLY A 348 18.58 13.90 18.72
C GLY A 348 17.99 13.43 17.41
N ALA A 349 17.84 14.35 16.46
CA ALA A 349 17.33 14.12 15.13
C ALA A 349 18.46 13.89 14.12
N ILE A 350 18.19 13.16 13.02
CA ILE A 350 19.09 13.10 11.88
C ILE A 350 19.09 14.49 11.23
N PRO A 351 20.23 15.23 11.18
CA PRO A 351 20.28 16.49 10.48
C PRO A 351 19.97 16.23 9.00
N SER A 352 19.12 17.08 8.40
CA SER A 352 18.96 17.04 6.95
C SER A 352 20.32 17.25 6.31
N MET A 353 20.62 16.54 5.23
CA MET A 353 21.95 16.49 4.60
C MET A 353 22.48 17.86 4.16
N VAL A 354 21.64 18.91 4.16
CA VAL A 354 22.06 20.28 3.78
C VAL A 354 21.37 21.31 4.66
N GLY A 355 22.16 22.04 5.44
CA GLY A 355 21.76 23.26 6.14
C GLY A 355 21.31 23.12 7.59
N GLY A 356 21.31 21.93 8.19
CA GLY A 356 21.01 21.73 9.60
C GLY A 356 22.23 21.95 10.47
N ARG A 357 22.25 22.96 11.33
CA ARG A 357 23.24 23.09 12.40
C ARG A 357 23.15 21.88 13.32
N GLY A 358 24.28 21.18 13.51
CA GLY A 358 24.39 19.86 14.09
C GLY A 358 23.81 19.71 15.50
N LEU A 359 22.68 19.04 15.58
CA LEU A 359 22.39 18.21 16.73
C LEU A 359 23.18 16.92 16.51
N GLN A 360 24.15 16.63 17.38
CA GLN A 360 24.92 15.38 17.30
C GLN A 360 23.96 14.21 17.51
N LEU A 361 23.77 13.41 16.48
CA LEU A 361 23.03 12.16 16.58
C LEU A 361 23.83 11.21 17.46
N SER A 362 23.26 10.80 18.59
CA SER A 362 23.84 9.72 19.39
C SER A 362 23.47 8.37 18.78
N HIS A 363 24.48 7.53 18.49
CA HIS A 363 24.26 6.14 18.10
C HIS A 363 23.90 5.23 19.29
N VAL A 364 23.91 5.78 20.50
CA VAL A 364 23.63 5.05 21.73
C VAL A 364 22.31 5.57 22.28
N GLY A 365 21.37 4.69 22.46
CA GLY A 365 20.10 4.99 23.11
C GLY A 365 20.30 5.40 24.55
N ILE A 366 19.36 6.21 25.04
CA ILE A 366 19.30 6.67 26.43
C ILE A 366 17.99 6.18 27.02
N VAL A 367 18.08 5.48 28.15
CA VAL A 367 16.92 4.92 28.86
C VAL A 367 16.72 5.62 30.20
N PHE A 368 15.47 5.63 30.67
CA PHE A 368 15.17 6.17 32.02
C PHE A 368 15.16 5.06 33.08
N PRO A 369 15.53 5.38 34.31
CA PRO A 369 15.42 4.44 35.42
C PRO A 369 13.94 4.14 35.74
N ILE A 370 13.65 2.88 36.03
CA ILE A 370 12.29 2.43 36.33
C ILE A 370 11.91 2.86 37.76
N ARG A 371 11.10 3.91 37.82
CA ARG A 371 10.50 4.46 39.02
C ARG A 371 8.99 4.63 38.81
N PRO A 372 8.15 4.61 39.83
CA PRO A 372 6.70 4.80 39.68
C PRO A 372 6.32 6.04 38.88
N GLU A 373 7.07 7.13 39.05
CA GLU A 373 6.88 8.38 38.32
C GLU A 373 7.25 8.24 36.85
N SER A 374 8.41 7.66 36.52
CA SER A 374 8.86 7.45 35.15
C SER A 374 7.88 6.54 34.37
N VAL A 375 7.36 5.50 35.04
CA VAL A 375 6.34 4.61 34.44
C VAL A 375 5.03 5.37 34.20
N ARG A 376 4.61 6.28 35.08
CA ARG A 376 3.44 7.14 34.86
C ARG A 376 3.65 8.07 33.65
N ARG A 377 4.82 8.73 33.57
CA ARG A 377 5.20 9.58 32.42
C ARG A 377 5.22 8.77 31.12
N PHE A 378 5.80 7.56 31.13
CA PHE A 378 5.81 6.66 29.98
C PHE A 378 4.40 6.28 29.51
N ARG A 379 3.48 5.96 30.43
CA ARG A 379 2.08 5.67 30.10
C ARG A 379 1.36 6.88 29.50
N ARG A 380 1.73 8.12 29.87
CA ARG A 380 1.21 9.35 29.23
C ARG A 380 1.71 9.48 27.79
N TRP A 381 3.00 9.24 27.56
CA TRP A 381 3.59 9.21 26.22
C TRP A 381 2.96 8.13 25.35
N TYR A 382 2.79 6.93 25.87
CA TYR A 382 2.16 5.84 25.12
C TYR A 382 0.71 6.16 24.73
N ARG A 383 -0.05 6.81 25.62
CA ARG A 383 -1.39 7.33 25.30
C ARG A 383 -1.35 8.46 24.26
N HIS A 384 -0.32 9.27 24.26
CA HIS A 384 -0.13 10.31 23.25
C HIS A 384 0.07 9.70 21.85
N VAL A 385 0.96 8.70 21.72
CA VAL A 385 1.14 7.93 20.48
C VAL A 385 -0.16 7.24 20.06
N LEU A 386 -0.89 6.65 21.00
CA LEU A 386 -2.18 6.00 20.69
C LEU A 386 -3.18 6.98 20.06
N ARG A 387 -3.25 8.21 20.58
CA ARG A 387 -4.11 9.26 19.98
C ARG A 387 -3.66 9.63 18.57
N ASP A 388 -2.37 9.83 18.35
CA ASP A 388 -1.82 10.10 17.02
C ASP A 388 -2.15 8.98 16.04
N GLN A 389 -2.03 7.71 16.46
CA GLN A 389 -2.34 6.57 15.61
C GLN A 389 -3.85 6.43 15.34
N LEU A 390 -4.70 6.53 16.34
CA LEU A 390 -6.15 6.32 16.20
C LEU A 390 -6.89 7.53 15.60
N ALA A 391 -6.47 8.77 15.90
CA ALA A 391 -7.16 9.97 15.46
C ALA A 391 -6.60 10.57 14.16
N VAL A 392 -5.38 10.20 13.76
CA VAL A 392 -4.73 10.77 12.58
C VAL A 392 -4.40 9.70 11.56
N TRP A 393 -3.53 8.73 11.92
CA TRP A 393 -3.05 7.75 10.97
C TRP A 393 -4.14 6.79 10.49
N THR A 394 -4.93 6.24 11.41
CA THR A 394 -6.00 5.27 11.06
C THR A 394 -7.05 5.87 10.14
N PRO A 395 -7.65 7.06 10.44
CA PRO A 395 -8.60 7.68 9.51
C PRO A 395 -7.98 8.01 8.16
N ALA A 396 -6.72 8.44 8.12
CA ALA A 396 -6.03 8.72 6.87
C ALA A 396 -5.87 7.44 6.01
N CYS A 397 -5.60 6.29 6.63
CA CYS A 397 -5.52 5.01 5.91
C CYS A 397 -6.88 4.58 5.35
N PHE A 398 -7.96 4.68 6.15
CA PHE A 398 -9.30 4.37 5.67
C PHE A 398 -9.74 5.30 4.52
N LEU A 399 -9.50 6.60 4.63
CA LEU A 399 -9.76 7.55 3.55
C LEU A 399 -8.88 7.30 2.33
N GLY A 400 -7.64 6.89 2.55
CA GLY A 400 -6.68 6.58 1.49
C GLY A 400 -7.12 5.45 0.58
N ILE A 401 -7.84 4.45 1.09
CA ILE A 401 -8.41 3.37 0.28
C ILE A 401 -9.85 3.67 -0.15
N ALA A 402 -10.64 4.33 0.69
CA ALA A 402 -12.05 4.62 0.41
C ALA A 402 -12.23 5.57 -0.79
N LEU A 403 -11.43 6.65 -0.86
CA LEU A 403 -11.58 7.65 -1.91
C LEU A 403 -11.23 7.13 -3.31
N PRO A 404 -10.12 6.40 -3.55
CA PRO A 404 -9.89 5.76 -4.84
C PRO A 404 -10.92 4.68 -5.16
N SER A 405 -11.37 3.88 -4.17
CA SER A 405 -12.42 2.87 -4.38
C SER A 405 -13.76 3.50 -4.75
N MET A 406 -14.09 4.67 -4.19
CA MET A 406 -15.28 5.44 -4.54
C MET A 406 -15.30 5.77 -6.04
N LEU A 407 -14.15 6.09 -6.64
CA LEU A 407 -14.08 6.36 -8.08
C LEU A 407 -14.59 5.17 -8.91
N SER A 408 -14.20 3.96 -8.55
CA SER A 408 -14.64 2.77 -9.28
C SER A 408 -16.09 2.40 -8.97
N ILE A 409 -16.50 2.41 -7.70
CA ILE A 409 -17.87 2.05 -7.32
C ILE A 409 -18.89 3.03 -7.90
N GLN A 410 -18.55 4.32 -7.98
CA GLN A 410 -19.46 5.37 -8.47
C GLN A 410 -19.47 5.50 -9.99
N PHE A 411 -18.28 5.42 -10.63
CA PHE A 411 -18.13 5.87 -12.00
C PHE A 411 -17.85 4.73 -13.00
N LEU A 412 -17.64 3.50 -12.52
CA LEU A 412 -17.45 2.34 -13.38
C LEU A 412 -18.61 1.35 -13.19
N ARG A 413 -18.91 0.60 -14.23
CA ARG A 413 -19.83 -0.54 -14.10
C ARG A 413 -19.15 -1.64 -13.27
N ARG A 414 -19.95 -2.33 -12.47
CA ARG A 414 -19.48 -3.49 -11.74
C ARG A 414 -18.99 -4.56 -12.72
N GLY A 415 -17.82 -5.14 -12.45
CA GLY A 415 -17.19 -6.12 -13.34
C GLY A 415 -16.29 -5.52 -14.43
N THR A 416 -16.11 -4.18 -14.47
CA THR A 416 -15.18 -3.56 -15.43
C THR A 416 -13.76 -4.08 -15.23
N GLU A 417 -13.20 -4.70 -16.25
CA GLU A 417 -11.81 -5.08 -16.33
C GLU A 417 -11.06 -4.19 -17.31
N VAL A 418 -9.89 -3.75 -16.90
CA VAL A 418 -8.95 -3.04 -17.75
C VAL A 418 -7.62 -3.79 -17.81
N ALA A 419 -6.87 -3.60 -18.88
CA ALA A 419 -5.52 -4.12 -19.00
C ALA A 419 -4.68 -3.66 -17.78
N GLU A 420 -3.75 -4.52 -17.31
CA GLU A 420 -2.87 -4.17 -16.18
C GLU A 420 -2.15 -2.83 -16.36
N SER A 421 -1.82 -2.52 -17.61
CA SER A 421 -1.16 -1.27 -18.00
C SER A 421 -2.06 -0.04 -17.94
N GLY A 422 -3.38 -0.20 -17.87
CA GLY A 422 -4.37 0.87 -17.82
C GLY A 422 -4.85 1.22 -16.40
N VAL A 423 -4.61 0.37 -15.42
CA VAL A 423 -5.21 0.46 -14.06
C VAL A 423 -5.03 1.84 -13.40
N ALA A 424 -3.88 2.47 -13.57
CA ALA A 424 -3.60 3.76 -12.93
C ALA A 424 -4.46 4.93 -13.45
N ALA A 425 -5.14 4.74 -14.59
CA ALA A 425 -6.01 5.74 -15.22
C ALA A 425 -7.44 5.22 -15.47
N MET A 426 -7.79 4.02 -14.98
CA MET A 426 -9.01 3.30 -15.34
C MET A 426 -10.32 4.05 -15.04
N THR A 427 -10.33 4.94 -14.05
CA THR A 427 -11.53 5.67 -13.65
C THR A 427 -11.75 6.98 -14.43
N ALA A 428 -10.77 7.38 -15.27
CA ALA A 428 -10.80 8.69 -15.90
C ALA A 428 -11.98 8.88 -16.87
N SER A 429 -12.29 7.85 -17.65
CA SER A 429 -13.41 7.89 -18.62
C SER A 429 -14.76 7.94 -17.92
N GLY A 430 -14.99 7.12 -16.88
CA GLY A 430 -16.24 7.14 -16.13
C GLY A 430 -16.47 8.46 -15.38
N VAL A 431 -15.41 9.05 -14.81
CA VAL A 431 -15.48 10.39 -14.19
C VAL A 431 -15.80 11.47 -15.23
N ALA A 432 -15.23 11.37 -16.42
CA ALA A 432 -15.50 12.31 -17.51
C ALA A 432 -16.94 12.19 -18.03
N GLU A 433 -17.45 10.98 -18.17
CA GLU A 433 -18.84 10.72 -18.58
C GLU A 433 -19.84 11.34 -17.57
N ALA A 434 -19.61 11.11 -16.28
CA ALA A 434 -20.45 11.67 -15.21
C ALA A 434 -20.43 13.21 -15.18
N ALA A 435 -19.34 13.85 -15.60
CA ALA A 435 -19.23 15.30 -15.69
C ALA A 435 -19.91 15.90 -16.92
N GLY A 436 -20.35 15.06 -17.87
CA GLY A 436 -21.06 15.45 -19.07
C GLY A 436 -20.16 16.08 -20.17
N PRO A 437 -20.73 16.38 -21.35
CA PRO A 437 -19.95 16.72 -22.55
C PRO A 437 -19.14 18.01 -22.41
N THR A 438 -19.55 18.95 -21.57
CA THR A 438 -18.86 20.24 -21.43
C THR A 438 -17.67 20.17 -20.49
N LEU A 439 -17.82 19.49 -19.36
CA LEU A 439 -16.78 19.38 -18.31
C LEU A 439 -15.98 18.08 -18.42
N GLY A 440 -16.52 17.07 -19.10
CA GLY A 440 -15.91 15.75 -19.22
C GLY A 440 -14.44 15.74 -19.63
N PRO A 441 -14.04 16.45 -20.71
CA PRO A 441 -12.64 16.50 -21.10
C PRO A 441 -11.73 17.06 -19.98
N ALA A 442 -12.17 18.09 -19.28
CA ALA A 442 -11.41 18.65 -18.15
C ALA A 442 -11.29 17.65 -16.99
N PHE A 443 -12.39 16.96 -16.66
CA PHE A 443 -12.41 15.97 -15.59
C PHE A 443 -11.56 14.74 -15.94
N TRP A 444 -11.52 14.33 -17.20
CA TRP A 444 -10.65 13.28 -17.68
C TRP A 444 -9.17 13.64 -17.41
N TYR A 445 -8.72 14.82 -17.86
CA TYR A 445 -7.35 15.26 -17.64
C TYR A 445 -7.02 15.45 -16.16
N ILE A 446 -7.95 15.98 -15.35
CA ILE A 446 -7.73 16.18 -13.90
C ILE A 446 -7.60 14.81 -13.21
N THR A 447 -8.44 13.83 -13.55
CA THR A 447 -8.38 12.47 -12.97
C THR A 447 -7.04 11.81 -13.30
N ILE A 448 -6.61 11.87 -14.55
CA ILE A 448 -5.31 11.36 -14.98
C ILE A 448 -4.17 12.09 -14.27
N PHE A 449 -4.24 13.41 -14.15
CA PHE A 449 -3.25 14.21 -13.44
C PHE A 449 -3.20 13.83 -11.95
N CYS A 450 -4.34 13.59 -11.31
CA CYS A 450 -4.38 13.07 -9.95
C CYS A 450 -3.69 11.71 -9.84
N GLY A 451 -3.93 10.79 -10.78
CA GLY A 451 -3.24 9.50 -10.83
C GLY A 451 -1.71 9.66 -10.92
N PHE A 452 -1.24 10.55 -11.79
CA PHE A 452 0.19 10.88 -11.88
C PHE A 452 0.73 11.46 -10.58
N LEU A 453 0.01 12.44 -9.98
CA LEU A 453 0.40 13.05 -8.71
C LEU A 453 0.37 12.08 -7.52
N VAL A 454 -0.46 11.06 -7.58
CA VAL A 454 -0.44 10.02 -6.54
C VAL A 454 0.78 9.13 -6.70
N LEU A 455 1.13 8.73 -7.91
CA LEU A 455 2.14 7.72 -8.18
C LEU A 455 3.58 8.27 -8.15
N ALA A 456 3.87 9.33 -8.91
CA ALA A 456 5.23 9.81 -9.08
C ALA A 456 5.85 10.39 -7.79
N PRO A 457 5.17 11.29 -7.03
CA PRO A 457 5.69 11.75 -5.74
C PRO A 457 5.78 10.62 -4.69
N SER A 458 4.85 9.64 -4.71
CA SER A 458 4.93 8.48 -3.82
C SER A 458 6.15 7.62 -4.13
N ALA A 459 6.49 7.44 -5.40
CA ALA A 459 7.71 6.74 -5.79
C ALA A 459 8.97 7.46 -5.27
N ALA A 460 9.03 8.80 -5.36
CA ALA A 460 10.15 9.58 -4.85
C ALA A 460 10.31 9.45 -3.32
N THR A 461 9.20 9.55 -2.59
CA THR A 461 9.24 9.39 -1.12
C THR A 461 9.54 7.97 -0.68
N THR A 462 9.05 6.96 -1.42
CA THR A 462 9.39 5.56 -1.17
C THR A 462 10.88 5.31 -1.40
N ALA A 463 11.43 5.80 -2.49
CA ALA A 463 12.86 5.69 -2.78
C ALA A 463 13.72 6.36 -1.68
N ASP A 464 13.41 7.61 -1.28
CA ASP A 464 14.11 8.28 -0.17
C ASP A 464 13.99 7.47 1.14
N GLY A 465 12.79 6.96 1.45
CA GLY A 465 12.56 6.13 2.63
C GLY A 465 13.36 4.83 2.64
N VAL A 466 13.45 4.13 1.50
CA VAL A 466 14.27 2.92 1.33
C VAL A 466 15.75 3.24 1.53
N LEU A 467 16.24 4.30 0.86
CA LEU A 467 17.64 4.69 0.95
C LEU A 467 18.06 5.00 2.38
N ARG A 468 17.25 5.79 3.11
CA ARG A 468 17.51 6.10 4.54
C ARG A 468 17.48 4.86 5.41
N ARG A 469 16.48 3.99 5.22
CA ARG A 469 16.37 2.72 5.97
C ARG A 469 17.59 1.83 5.74
N TRP A 470 18.00 1.66 4.50
CA TRP A 470 19.15 0.81 4.17
C TRP A 470 20.47 1.39 4.67
N VAL A 471 20.63 2.71 4.61
CA VAL A 471 21.79 3.37 5.23
C VAL A 471 21.81 3.12 6.73
N ASP A 472 20.67 3.29 7.43
CA ASP A 472 20.58 3.00 8.88
C ASP A 472 20.86 1.53 9.19
N VAL A 473 20.36 0.61 8.36
CA VAL A 473 20.58 -0.84 8.49
C VAL A 473 22.06 -1.17 8.30
N PHE A 474 22.70 -0.65 7.25
CA PHE A 474 24.13 -0.85 7.00
C PHE A 474 24.99 -0.25 8.10
N TRP A 475 24.69 0.97 8.53
CA TRP A 475 25.41 1.64 9.61
C TRP A 475 25.30 0.89 10.92
N THR A 476 24.12 0.43 11.26
CA THR A 476 23.86 -0.29 12.51
C THR A 476 24.43 -1.71 12.47
N GLY A 477 24.31 -2.39 11.34
CA GLY A 477 24.70 -3.79 11.17
C GLY A 477 26.20 -4.00 10.99
N SER A 478 26.91 -3.09 10.32
CA SER A 478 28.31 -3.25 10.01
C SER A 478 29.24 -2.61 11.04
N ALA A 479 30.11 -3.42 11.66
CA ALA A 479 31.13 -2.92 12.58
C ALA A 479 32.14 -1.97 11.92
N ARG A 480 32.41 -2.14 10.62
CA ARG A 480 33.29 -1.25 9.85
C ARG A 480 32.67 0.10 9.60
N LEU A 481 31.40 0.11 9.18
CA LEU A 481 30.67 1.35 8.88
C LEU A 481 30.38 2.18 10.14
N ARG A 482 30.17 1.56 11.30
CA ARG A 482 30.01 2.26 12.60
C ARG A 482 31.25 3.04 13.01
N ARG A 483 32.43 2.72 12.48
CA ARG A 483 33.70 3.43 12.75
C ARG A 483 33.95 4.58 11.79
N LEU A 484 33.14 4.71 10.74
CA LEU A 484 33.29 5.82 9.79
C LEU A 484 32.88 7.14 10.44
N ASP A 485 33.60 8.18 10.08
CA ASP A 485 33.23 9.55 10.40
C ASP A 485 31.81 9.85 9.90
N PRO A 486 30.90 10.40 10.72
CA PRO A 486 29.57 10.82 10.32
C PRO A 486 29.51 11.66 9.04
N GLY A 487 30.55 12.48 8.78
CA GLY A 487 30.66 13.26 7.53
C GLY A 487 30.81 12.44 6.25
N LYS A 488 31.20 11.15 6.36
CA LYS A 488 31.37 10.23 5.22
C LYS A 488 30.12 9.41 4.91
N ILE A 489 29.05 9.52 5.69
CA ILE A 489 27.81 8.75 5.49
C ILE A 489 27.15 9.05 4.13
N ARG A 490 27.37 10.25 3.60
CA ARG A 490 26.93 10.65 2.26
C ARG A 490 27.41 9.69 1.16
N HIS A 491 28.60 9.12 1.31
CA HIS A 491 29.16 8.18 0.31
C HIS A 491 28.45 6.82 0.39
N VAL A 492 28.06 6.40 1.61
CA VAL A 492 27.25 5.19 1.81
C VAL A 492 25.87 5.38 1.20
N TYR A 493 25.24 6.55 1.45
CA TYR A 493 23.96 6.89 0.86
C TYR A 493 24.02 6.88 -0.67
N PHE A 494 25.05 7.48 -1.26
CA PHE A 494 25.22 7.52 -2.71
C PHE A 494 25.46 6.13 -3.30
N ALA A 495 26.25 5.27 -2.64
CA ALA A 495 26.45 3.90 -3.07
C ALA A 495 25.16 3.08 -3.06
N VAL A 496 24.33 3.24 -2.02
CA VAL A 496 23.02 2.60 -1.92
C VAL A 496 22.08 3.14 -3.01
N LEU A 497 22.11 4.44 -3.29
CA LEU A 497 21.33 5.05 -4.37
C LEU A 497 21.72 4.50 -5.74
N CYS A 498 23.01 4.38 -6.03
CA CYS A 498 23.49 3.79 -7.29
C CYS A 498 23.04 2.32 -7.44
N ALA A 499 23.14 1.54 -6.37
CA ALA A 499 22.65 0.16 -6.37
C ALA A 499 21.14 0.08 -6.58
N TYR A 500 20.37 0.95 -5.92
CA TYR A 500 18.91 1.07 -6.10
C TYR A 500 18.55 1.46 -7.54
N ALA A 501 19.24 2.46 -8.11
CA ALA A 501 19.01 2.90 -9.47
C ALA A 501 19.33 1.79 -10.49
N ALA A 502 20.47 1.12 -10.35
CA ALA A 502 20.86 0.02 -11.24
C ALA A 502 19.85 -1.13 -11.18
N PHE A 503 19.46 -1.55 -9.97
CA PHE A 503 18.45 -2.59 -9.80
C PHE A 503 17.11 -2.17 -10.40
N GLY A 504 16.64 -0.94 -10.14
CA GLY A 504 15.38 -0.45 -10.64
C GLY A 504 15.31 -0.40 -12.16
N LEU A 505 16.39 0.03 -12.84
CA LEU A 505 16.47 0.00 -14.31
C LEU A 505 16.40 -1.43 -14.86
N VAL A 506 17.09 -2.39 -14.24
CA VAL A 506 16.99 -3.81 -14.61
C VAL A 506 15.59 -4.34 -14.35
N ALA A 507 14.99 -4.05 -13.19
CA ALA A 507 13.65 -4.52 -12.84
C ALA A 507 12.58 -4.01 -13.82
N LEU A 508 12.68 -2.76 -14.29
CA LEU A 508 11.79 -2.20 -15.32
C LEU A 508 11.90 -2.92 -16.66
N SER A 509 13.04 -3.53 -16.99
CA SER A 509 13.18 -4.32 -18.23
C SER A 509 12.62 -5.74 -18.11
N LEU A 510 12.49 -6.26 -16.88
CA LEU A 510 12.11 -7.66 -16.62
C LEU A 510 10.60 -7.82 -16.37
N GLY A 511 9.93 -6.80 -15.87
CA GLY A 511 8.55 -6.91 -15.39
C GLY A 511 7.61 -5.82 -15.88
N ARG A 512 6.37 -6.21 -16.21
CA ARG A 512 5.27 -5.26 -16.41
C ARG A 512 4.88 -4.60 -15.08
N PRO A 513 4.27 -3.39 -15.09
CA PRO A 513 3.94 -2.65 -13.88
C PRO A 513 3.15 -3.43 -12.82
N GLY A 514 2.14 -4.21 -13.24
CA GLY A 514 1.35 -5.06 -12.35
C GLY A 514 2.16 -6.18 -11.71
N LYS A 515 3.02 -6.87 -12.47
CA LYS A 515 3.90 -7.91 -11.92
C LYS A 515 4.89 -7.36 -10.90
N LEU A 516 5.46 -6.17 -11.15
CA LEU A 516 6.35 -5.51 -10.19
C LEU A 516 5.62 -5.18 -8.88
N LEU A 517 4.35 -4.74 -8.96
CA LEU A 517 3.50 -4.53 -7.80
C LEU A 517 3.30 -5.83 -7.02
N LEU A 518 2.90 -6.91 -7.68
CA LEU A 518 2.63 -8.19 -7.03
C LEU A 518 3.87 -8.79 -6.37
N TRP A 519 5.04 -8.73 -7.01
CA TRP A 519 6.31 -9.18 -6.41
C TRP A 519 6.67 -8.37 -5.17
N ALA A 520 6.57 -7.03 -5.25
CA ALA A 520 6.84 -6.16 -4.12
C ALA A 520 5.93 -6.46 -2.94
N THR A 521 4.63 -6.57 -3.19
CA THR A 521 3.62 -6.75 -2.13
C THR A 521 3.63 -8.14 -1.51
N THR A 522 4.01 -9.17 -2.26
CA THR A 522 4.25 -10.51 -1.70
C THR A 522 5.36 -10.47 -0.66
N ILE A 523 6.49 -9.81 -0.98
CA ILE A 523 7.59 -9.63 -0.03
C ILE A 523 7.16 -8.75 1.14
N TYR A 524 6.33 -7.72 0.92
CA TYR A 524 5.79 -6.86 1.98
C TYR A 524 4.98 -7.65 3.01
N ASN A 525 4.17 -8.61 2.57
CA ASN A 525 3.41 -9.46 3.48
C ASN A 525 4.35 -10.26 4.40
N PHE A 526 5.38 -10.91 3.86
CA PHE A 526 6.37 -11.61 4.68
C PHE A 526 7.12 -10.66 5.63
N ALA A 527 7.48 -9.48 5.14
CA ALA A 527 8.21 -8.48 5.92
C ALA A 527 7.37 -7.96 7.10
N LEU A 528 6.10 -7.62 6.86
CA LEU A 528 5.15 -7.21 7.91
C LEU A 528 4.93 -8.33 8.92
N GLY A 529 4.62 -9.54 8.44
CA GLY A 529 4.38 -10.70 9.28
C GLY A 529 5.54 -10.99 10.22
N PHE A 530 6.73 -11.16 9.67
CA PHE A 530 7.94 -11.41 10.45
C PHE A 530 8.26 -10.25 11.40
N SER A 531 8.11 -9.02 10.93
CA SER A 531 8.46 -7.84 11.70
C SER A 531 7.55 -7.63 12.92
N CYS A 532 6.26 -7.99 12.85
CA CYS A 532 5.36 -8.01 14.00
C CYS A 532 5.89 -8.91 15.12
N TRP A 533 6.30 -10.13 14.78
CA TRP A 533 6.86 -11.09 15.75
C TRP A 533 8.21 -10.61 16.30
N HIS A 534 9.05 -10.04 15.44
CA HIS A 534 10.36 -9.56 15.88
C HIS A 534 10.24 -8.33 16.79
N VAL A 535 9.31 -7.40 16.53
CA VAL A 535 9.03 -6.26 17.44
C VAL A 535 8.48 -6.76 18.77
N LEU A 536 7.62 -7.77 18.76
CA LEU A 536 7.15 -8.41 20.00
C LEU A 536 8.32 -9.01 20.79
N ALA A 537 9.24 -9.70 20.14
CA ALA A 537 10.44 -10.24 20.77
C ALA A 537 11.32 -9.14 21.36
N VAL A 538 11.59 -8.07 20.60
CA VAL A 538 12.35 -6.88 21.07
C VAL A 538 11.74 -6.33 22.35
N ASN A 539 10.44 -6.05 22.35
CA ASN A 539 9.76 -5.43 23.48
C ASN A 539 9.61 -6.36 24.68
N THR A 540 9.60 -7.67 24.45
CA THR A 540 9.51 -8.66 25.53
C THR A 540 10.87 -8.92 26.17
N ILE A 541 11.94 -8.95 25.39
CA ILE A 541 13.29 -9.30 25.84
C ILE A 541 14.02 -8.07 26.40
N LEU A 542 13.99 -6.96 25.65
CA LEU A 542 14.82 -5.80 25.96
C LEU A 542 14.19 -4.81 26.95
N LEU A 543 12.85 -4.73 27.02
CA LEU A 543 12.18 -3.77 27.87
C LEU A 543 11.99 -4.29 29.31
N PRO A 544 12.06 -3.39 30.33
CA PRO A 544 11.70 -3.72 31.71
C PRO A 544 10.25 -4.19 31.84
N LYS A 545 9.99 -5.06 32.84
CA LYS A 545 8.67 -5.71 33.01
C LYS A 545 7.50 -4.73 33.12
N GLU A 546 7.73 -3.57 33.74
CA GLU A 546 6.74 -2.53 34.03
C GLU A 546 6.19 -1.83 32.80
N ILE A 547 6.93 -1.89 31.68
CA ILE A 547 6.59 -1.21 30.43
C ILE A 547 6.47 -2.16 29.22
N ARG A 548 6.53 -3.48 29.46
CA ARG A 548 6.31 -4.50 28.42
C ARG A 548 4.89 -4.48 27.86
N PRO A 549 4.68 -4.98 26.64
CA PRO A 549 3.32 -5.17 26.10
C PRO A 549 2.50 -6.12 26.97
N GLY A 550 1.24 -5.74 27.20
CA GLY A 550 0.27 -6.62 27.87
C GLY A 550 -0.15 -7.80 26.98
N TRP A 551 -0.81 -8.80 27.57
CA TRP A 551 -1.20 -10.02 26.85
C TRP A 551 -2.06 -9.76 25.62
N GLY A 552 -3.02 -8.85 25.68
CA GLY A 552 -3.87 -8.52 24.52
C GLY A 552 -3.04 -8.01 23.33
N ILE A 553 -2.06 -7.14 23.58
CA ILE A 553 -1.17 -6.62 22.52
C ILE A 553 -0.27 -7.73 21.97
N ARG A 554 0.21 -8.65 22.82
CA ARG A 554 1.02 -9.79 22.40
C ARG A 554 0.24 -10.70 21.45
N ILE A 555 -1.00 -11.05 21.81
CA ILE A 555 -1.91 -11.83 20.97
C ILE A 555 -2.17 -11.10 19.65
N ALA A 556 -2.49 -9.80 19.71
CA ALA A 556 -2.73 -9.00 18.51
C ALA A 556 -1.53 -9.02 17.56
N LEU A 557 -0.28 -8.87 18.06
CA LEU A 557 0.92 -8.93 17.22
C LEU A 557 1.19 -10.33 16.66
N VAL A 558 0.90 -11.40 17.43
CA VAL A 558 1.02 -12.78 16.92
C VAL A 558 0.04 -13.00 15.79
N LEU A 559 -1.23 -12.62 15.98
CA LEU A 559 -2.27 -12.75 14.96
C LEU A 559 -1.99 -11.88 13.74
N SER A 560 -1.52 -10.64 13.95
CA SER A 560 -1.10 -9.76 12.84
C SER A 560 0.03 -10.40 12.02
N GLY A 561 1.01 -10.97 12.71
CA GLY A 561 2.11 -11.68 12.05
C GLY A 561 1.64 -12.88 11.24
N LEU A 562 0.74 -13.69 11.81
CA LEU A 562 0.13 -14.82 11.11
C LEU A 562 -0.68 -14.39 9.90
N PHE A 563 -1.49 -13.33 10.02
CA PHE A 563 -2.30 -12.79 8.93
C PHE A 563 -1.45 -12.42 7.72
N PHE A 564 -0.47 -11.55 7.90
CA PHE A 564 0.38 -11.13 6.78
C PHE A 564 1.24 -12.27 6.23
N PHE A 565 1.81 -13.10 7.10
CA PHE A 565 2.63 -14.23 6.66
C PHE A 565 1.81 -15.25 5.85
N ALA A 566 0.58 -15.54 6.27
CA ALA A 566 -0.34 -16.42 5.55
C ALA A 566 -0.68 -15.87 4.16
N LEU A 567 -0.96 -14.56 4.05
CA LEU A 567 -1.21 -13.92 2.75
C LEU A 567 -0.01 -14.03 1.81
N GLY A 568 1.20 -13.79 2.32
CA GLY A 568 2.44 -13.97 1.54
C GLY A 568 2.64 -15.41 1.10
N ALA A 569 2.36 -16.38 1.98
CA ALA A 569 2.47 -17.80 1.68
C ALA A 569 1.44 -18.24 0.62
N LEU A 570 0.19 -17.82 0.73
CA LEU A 570 -0.87 -18.14 -0.24
C LEU A 570 -0.50 -17.70 -1.66
N VAL A 571 -0.09 -16.44 -1.84
CA VAL A 571 0.33 -15.95 -3.18
C VAL A 571 1.57 -16.69 -3.67
N THR A 572 2.48 -17.02 -2.77
CA THR A 572 3.68 -17.77 -3.15
C THR A 572 3.31 -19.18 -3.64
N LEU A 573 2.42 -19.88 -2.94
CA LEU A 573 1.93 -21.20 -3.35
C LEU A 573 1.21 -21.13 -4.70
N GLN A 574 0.36 -20.12 -4.90
CA GLN A 574 -0.31 -19.88 -6.19
C GLN A 574 0.71 -19.67 -7.33
N ASN A 575 1.73 -18.83 -7.12
CA ASN A 575 2.74 -18.56 -8.13
C ASN A 575 3.58 -19.79 -8.51
N PHE A 576 3.69 -20.77 -7.60
CA PHE A 576 4.35 -22.05 -7.86
C PHE A 576 3.38 -23.16 -8.36
N GLY A 577 2.08 -22.85 -8.51
CA GLY A 577 1.08 -23.78 -9.02
C GLY A 577 0.68 -24.88 -8.05
N TYR A 578 0.81 -24.64 -6.74
CA TYR A 578 0.36 -25.58 -5.71
C TYR A 578 -1.12 -25.40 -5.32
N ILE A 579 -1.69 -24.23 -5.64
CA ILE A 579 -3.10 -23.86 -5.44
C ILE A 579 -3.58 -23.03 -6.61
#